data_0fe152374169a08faaf3913436a6dd45
#
_entry.id   0fe152374169a08faaf3913436a6dd45
#
_cell.length_a   1.000
_cell.length_b   1.000
_cell.length_c   1.000
_cell.angle_alpha   90.00
_cell.angle_beta   90.00
_cell.angle_gamma   90.00
#
_symmetry.space_group_name_H-M   'P 1'
#
loop_
_entity.id
_entity.type
_entity.pdbx_description
1 polymer ?
#
loop_
_entity_poly.entity_id
_entity_poly.type
_entity_poly.pdbx_seq_one_letter_code
_entity_poly.pdbx_strand_id
1 'polypeptide(L)'
;NGLKITIDIKKGTNPDLLMHKLYAMTPLSDSFSCNFNVLIQGKPMTLGVGGILQHWTEFRMESIRKQLAFDIQKKQEKYHLLQGLAEILLDIDKAISIIRHTELESMVVPNLMEGFSIDEVQADYIAEMKLRNINKEYILKRTQEMESLEKEIADLKATLESNTKIKNLICRQLKAVAKKYGKPRLTEIIQEEEIVTPTKDDFIEDYGVRLFLTEQNYFKKIPLISLRSAGEQKVKDDDYIMQEMESTNRGEMLFFSNQFNVYKMKLSDIPDSKASSMGEYLQNLLGMDAEEKILYMTVTQDYSGFMVFFFENGKGAKVQLSAYATKANRRKLVNAYSARSPLVYMEKLDADADFLLMRNHDKATLLNTELIPANASKSASGVQLYTLKKNSSITKVCPAAQFQTDNPEYYRTRKIPTTGHFIQEKDKTSNDVPGQIEL
;
A
#
# COMPACT_ATOMS: atom_id res chain seq x y z
N ASN A 1 7.69 21.84 -24.64
CA ASN A 1 6.97 20.56 -24.65
C ASN A 1 8.02 19.44 -24.62
N GLY A 2 8.04 18.67 -23.54
CA GLY A 2 8.98 17.56 -23.36
C GLY A 2 8.59 16.29 -24.14
N LEU A 3 9.32 15.22 -23.92
CA LEU A 3 9.04 13.89 -24.47
C LEU A 3 7.68 13.41 -23.91
N LYS A 4 6.83 12.91 -24.80
CA LYS A 4 5.56 12.28 -24.47
C LYS A 4 5.52 10.86 -25.02
N ILE A 5 5.24 9.88 -24.18
CA ILE A 5 5.03 8.49 -24.57
C ILE A 5 3.53 8.21 -24.48
N THR A 6 2.96 7.67 -25.55
CA THR A 6 1.55 7.28 -25.60
C THR A 6 1.47 5.79 -25.89
N ILE A 7 0.64 5.08 -25.15
CA ILE A 7 0.40 3.64 -25.32
C ILE A 7 -1.06 3.44 -25.66
N ASP A 8 -1.34 2.94 -26.85
CA ASP A 8 -2.68 2.56 -27.27
C ASP A 8 -3.01 1.17 -26.76
N ILE A 9 -4.12 1.06 -26.04
CA ILE A 9 -4.53 -0.20 -25.40
C ILE A 9 -5.65 -0.87 -26.19
N LYS A 10 -5.68 -2.21 -26.15
CA LYS A 10 -6.77 -2.99 -26.77
C LYS A 10 -8.09 -2.75 -26.03
N LYS A 11 -9.21 -2.81 -26.77
CA LYS A 11 -10.55 -2.70 -26.18
C LYS A 11 -10.76 -3.77 -25.10
N GLY A 12 -11.18 -3.33 -23.90
CA GLY A 12 -11.39 -4.20 -22.74
C GLY A 12 -10.19 -4.31 -21.77
N THR A 13 -9.03 -3.72 -22.11
CA THR A 13 -7.89 -3.65 -21.18
C THR A 13 -8.16 -2.56 -20.13
N ASN A 14 -7.93 -2.88 -18.85
CA ASN A 14 -8.00 -1.90 -17.77
C ASN A 14 -6.73 -1.03 -17.75
N PRO A 15 -6.85 0.31 -17.97
CA PRO A 15 -5.70 1.21 -18.02
C PRO A 15 -4.94 1.29 -16.70
N ASP A 16 -5.65 1.30 -15.57
CA ASP A 16 -5.05 1.43 -14.24
C ASP A 16 -4.21 0.21 -13.90
N LEU A 17 -4.72 -0.97 -14.22
CA LEU A 17 -3.97 -2.22 -14.05
C LEU A 17 -2.70 -2.25 -14.92
N LEU A 18 -2.78 -1.74 -16.16
CA LEU A 18 -1.61 -1.63 -17.03
C LEU A 18 -0.59 -0.64 -16.46
N MET A 19 -1.03 0.51 -15.95
CA MET A 19 -0.14 1.49 -15.32
C MET A 19 0.56 0.90 -14.10
N HIS A 20 -0.14 0.15 -13.26
CA HIS A 20 0.47 -0.54 -12.13
C HIS A 20 1.52 -1.57 -12.56
N LYS A 21 1.25 -2.33 -13.63
CA LYS A 21 2.26 -3.24 -14.22
C LYS A 21 3.50 -2.48 -14.70
N LEU A 22 3.31 -1.36 -15.36
CA LEU A 22 4.42 -0.52 -15.83
C LEU A 22 5.24 0.03 -14.67
N TYR A 23 4.62 0.49 -13.58
CA TYR A 23 5.33 0.94 -12.39
C TYR A 23 6.10 -0.19 -11.69
N ALA A 24 5.55 -1.41 -11.66
CA ALA A 24 6.21 -2.54 -11.03
C ALA A 24 7.35 -3.16 -11.87
N MET A 25 7.26 -3.11 -13.19
CA MET A 25 8.15 -3.84 -14.11
C MET A 25 9.14 -2.94 -14.86
N THR A 26 9.02 -1.62 -14.72
CA THR A 26 9.86 -0.65 -15.45
C THR A 26 10.37 0.46 -14.53
N PRO A 27 11.43 1.20 -14.94
CA PRO A 27 11.92 2.37 -14.19
C PRO A 27 10.97 3.59 -14.18
N LEU A 28 9.70 3.44 -14.52
CA LEU A 28 8.69 4.51 -14.36
C LEU A 28 8.38 4.83 -12.90
N SER A 29 8.58 3.86 -12.00
CA SER A 29 8.61 4.06 -10.56
C SER A 29 9.99 3.68 -10.06
N ASP A 30 10.68 4.63 -9.46
CA ASP A 30 12.03 4.43 -8.94
C ASP A 30 12.20 5.10 -7.59
N SER A 31 13.14 4.62 -6.80
CA SER A 31 13.49 5.18 -5.51
C SER A 31 14.77 6.00 -5.63
N PHE A 32 14.73 7.22 -5.12
CA PHE A 32 15.89 8.09 -5.05
C PHE A 32 16.37 8.24 -3.61
N SER A 33 17.55 7.67 -3.31
CA SER A 33 18.18 7.80 -1.99
C SER A 33 18.87 9.15 -1.88
N CYS A 34 18.32 10.05 -1.02
CA CYS A 34 18.92 11.33 -0.75
C CYS A 34 20.06 11.20 0.25
N ASN A 35 21.29 11.37 -0.20
CA ASN A 35 22.48 11.45 0.64
C ASN A 35 23.09 12.86 0.53
N PHE A 36 22.66 13.76 1.43
CA PHE A 36 23.14 15.14 1.45
C PHE A 36 24.44 15.23 2.24
N ASN A 37 25.57 15.31 1.52
CA ASN A 37 26.87 15.57 2.11
C ASN A 37 27.19 17.08 1.95
N VAL A 38 27.24 17.80 3.07
CA VAL A 38 27.41 19.25 3.14
C VAL A 38 28.59 19.62 4.01
N LEU A 39 29.17 20.80 3.76
CA LEU A 39 30.24 21.36 4.56
C LEU A 39 29.66 22.28 5.63
N ILE A 40 29.86 21.91 6.91
CA ILE A 40 29.49 22.74 8.05
C ILE A 40 30.77 23.17 8.76
N GLN A 41 31.04 24.46 8.79
CA GLN A 41 32.29 25.03 9.34
C GLN A 41 33.57 24.35 8.82
N GLY A 42 33.56 24.05 7.50
CA GLY A 42 34.69 23.41 6.83
C GLY A 42 34.79 21.88 7.03
N LYS A 43 33.88 21.25 7.78
CA LYS A 43 33.84 19.79 8.02
C LYS A 43 32.72 19.15 7.18
N PRO A 44 32.98 18.06 6.46
CA PRO A 44 31.95 17.32 5.75
C PRO A 44 31.03 16.59 6.74
N MET A 45 29.71 16.77 6.57
CA MET A 45 28.69 16.12 7.38
C MET A 45 27.56 15.62 6.47
N THR A 46 27.08 14.41 6.75
CA THR A 46 25.88 13.88 6.10
C THR A 46 24.65 14.21 6.95
N LEU A 47 23.74 15.00 6.40
CA LEU A 47 22.58 15.52 7.12
C LEU A 47 21.30 15.28 6.34
N GLY A 48 20.18 15.11 7.07
CA GLY A 48 18.84 15.22 6.50
C GLY A 48 18.44 16.69 6.27
N VAL A 49 17.36 16.92 5.54
CA VAL A 49 16.85 18.26 5.18
C VAL A 49 16.66 19.14 6.43
N GLY A 50 16.10 18.60 7.52
CA GLY A 50 15.91 19.34 8.77
C GLY A 50 17.23 19.85 9.38
N GLY A 51 18.27 18.99 9.42
CA GLY A 51 19.60 19.37 9.90
C GLY A 51 20.25 20.45 9.04
N ILE A 52 20.13 20.34 7.71
CA ILE A 52 20.64 21.37 6.78
C ILE A 52 19.97 22.72 7.02
N LEU A 53 18.64 22.75 7.16
CA LEU A 53 17.89 23.98 7.42
C LEU A 53 18.23 24.61 8.78
N GLN A 54 18.49 23.79 9.80
CA GLN A 54 18.94 24.27 11.11
C GLN A 54 20.30 24.98 11.01
N HIS A 55 21.30 24.30 10.46
CA HIS A 55 22.65 24.86 10.31
C HIS A 55 22.66 26.08 9.38
N TRP A 56 21.85 26.08 8.30
CA TRP A 56 21.68 27.24 7.45
C TRP A 56 21.08 28.41 8.22
N THR A 57 20.09 28.17 9.08
CA THR A 57 19.46 29.24 9.88
C THR A 57 20.45 29.84 10.84
N GLU A 58 21.25 29.01 11.53
CA GLU A 58 22.33 29.48 12.44
C GLU A 58 23.36 30.32 11.69
N PHE A 59 23.86 29.81 10.58
CA PHE A 59 24.79 30.53 9.70
C PHE A 59 24.21 31.88 9.20
N ARG A 60 22.94 31.88 8.77
CA ARG A 60 22.30 33.12 8.29
C ARG A 60 22.10 34.13 9.38
N MET A 61 21.71 33.70 10.58
CA MET A 61 21.63 34.61 11.74
C MET A 61 22.97 35.21 12.09
N GLU A 62 24.05 34.44 12.09
CA GLU A 62 25.41 34.97 12.32
C GLU A 62 25.83 35.95 11.24
N SER A 63 25.56 35.64 9.97
CA SER A 63 25.85 36.53 8.84
C SER A 63 25.11 37.85 8.97
N ILE A 64 23.84 37.84 9.35
CA ILE A 64 23.05 39.05 9.60
C ILE A 64 23.62 39.85 10.77
N ARG A 65 24.04 39.20 11.87
CA ARG A 65 24.69 39.91 12.98
C ARG A 65 25.95 40.61 12.56
N LYS A 66 26.83 39.95 11.77
CA LYS A 66 28.04 40.57 11.22
C LYS A 66 27.72 41.76 10.31
N GLN A 67 26.70 41.62 9.47
CA GLN A 67 26.24 42.70 8.61
C GLN A 67 25.74 43.90 9.43
N LEU A 68 24.85 43.65 10.40
CA LEU A 68 24.31 44.70 11.27
C LEU A 68 25.41 45.42 12.06
N ALA A 69 26.39 44.66 12.60
CA ALA A 69 27.52 45.21 13.32
C ALA A 69 28.35 46.14 12.41
N PHE A 70 28.65 45.72 11.20
CA PHE A 70 29.36 46.54 10.21
C PHE A 70 28.57 47.80 9.84
N ASP A 71 27.26 47.68 9.57
CA ASP A 71 26.39 48.80 9.23
C ASP A 71 26.31 49.81 10.39
N ILE A 72 26.24 49.35 11.63
CA ILE A 72 26.26 50.16 12.85
C ILE A 72 27.59 50.92 12.92
N GLN A 73 28.72 50.20 12.78
CA GLN A 73 30.04 50.83 12.82
C GLN A 73 30.17 51.95 11.78
N LYS A 74 29.81 51.69 10.52
CA LYS A 74 29.87 52.69 9.44
C LYS A 74 28.98 53.90 9.69
N LYS A 75 27.80 53.70 10.27
CA LYS A 75 26.90 54.82 10.63
C LYS A 75 27.41 55.57 11.85
N GLN A 76 28.01 54.88 12.82
CA GLN A 76 28.62 55.51 13.97
C GLN A 76 29.84 56.36 13.58
N GLU A 77 30.73 55.88 12.69
CA GLU A 77 31.84 56.67 12.14
C GLU A 77 31.34 57.96 11.51
N LYS A 78 30.27 57.87 10.68
CA LYS A 78 29.68 59.06 10.05
C LYS A 78 28.98 59.97 11.06
N TYR A 79 28.26 59.44 12.02
CA TYR A 79 27.61 60.20 13.08
C TYR A 79 28.64 60.95 13.92
N HIS A 80 29.77 60.34 14.25
CA HIS A 80 30.87 60.92 14.99
C HIS A 80 31.46 62.10 14.27
N LEU A 81 31.69 62.05 12.95
CA LEU A 81 32.14 63.20 12.15
C LEU A 81 31.14 64.37 12.18
N LEU A 82 29.84 64.05 12.10
CA LEU A 82 28.79 65.05 12.15
C LEU A 82 28.65 65.72 13.53
N GLN A 83 28.93 64.94 14.62
CA GLN A 83 28.99 65.55 15.96
C GLN A 83 30.06 66.59 16.08
N GLY A 84 31.29 66.32 15.63
CA GLY A 84 32.35 67.29 15.60
C GLY A 84 32.02 68.56 14.76
N LEU A 85 31.34 68.28 13.60
CA LEU A 85 30.85 69.40 12.77
C LEU A 85 29.78 70.21 13.50
N ALA A 86 28.87 69.61 14.26
CA ALA A 86 27.85 70.34 15.01
C ALA A 86 28.43 71.23 16.07
N GLU A 87 29.47 70.80 16.78
CA GLU A 87 30.18 71.65 17.76
C GLU A 87 30.80 72.88 17.10
N ILE A 88 31.42 72.78 15.94
CA ILE A 88 32.01 73.89 15.23
C ILE A 88 30.93 74.80 14.63
N LEU A 89 29.82 74.29 14.20
CA LEU A 89 28.73 75.08 13.64
C LEU A 89 28.05 75.97 14.67
N LEU A 90 28.26 75.75 15.97
CA LEU A 90 27.85 76.63 17.04
C LEU A 90 28.69 77.94 17.06
N ASP A 91 29.99 77.91 16.65
CA ASP A 91 30.87 79.07 16.57
C ASP A 91 31.84 78.99 15.38
N ILE A 92 31.29 79.19 14.19
CA ILE A 92 32.03 79.12 12.92
C ILE A 92 33.10 80.16 12.83
N ASP A 93 32.83 81.38 13.35
CA ASP A 93 33.79 82.51 13.30
C ASP A 93 35.04 82.14 14.09
N LYS A 94 34.89 81.43 15.23
CA LYS A 94 36.04 80.96 16.01
C LYS A 94 36.84 79.90 15.20
N ALA A 95 36.21 79.03 14.49
CA ALA A 95 36.89 78.00 13.68
C ALA A 95 37.69 78.63 12.54
N ILE A 96 37.07 79.59 11.82
CA ILE A 96 37.74 80.34 10.78
C ILE A 96 38.91 81.17 11.34
N SER A 97 38.74 81.78 12.52
CA SER A 97 39.78 82.52 13.20
C SER A 97 40.98 81.63 13.58
N ILE A 98 40.74 80.47 14.13
CA ILE A 98 41.80 79.48 14.46
C ILE A 98 42.57 79.08 13.21
N ILE A 99 41.89 78.67 12.14
CA ILE A 99 42.56 78.29 10.89
C ILE A 99 43.36 79.39 10.29
N ARG A 100 42.84 80.67 10.27
CA ARG A 100 43.48 81.84 9.69
C ARG A 100 44.71 82.32 10.44
N HIS A 101 44.71 82.16 11.79
CA HIS A 101 45.83 82.69 12.61
C HIS A 101 46.85 81.57 12.95
N THR A 102 46.66 80.32 12.45
CA THR A 102 47.66 79.28 12.60
C THR A 102 48.76 79.43 11.57
N GLU A 103 50.01 79.57 12.03
CA GLU A 103 51.17 79.83 11.18
C GLU A 103 51.64 78.61 10.36
N LEU A 104 51.51 77.42 10.94
CA LEU A 104 51.94 76.15 10.33
C LEU A 104 50.73 75.29 9.99
N GLU A 105 50.67 74.75 8.77
CA GLU A 105 49.62 73.88 8.29
C GLU A 105 49.45 72.65 9.22
N SER A 106 50.52 72.06 9.68
CA SER A 106 50.53 70.90 10.59
C SER A 106 49.92 71.20 11.96
N MET A 107 49.77 72.44 12.35
CA MET A 107 49.17 72.86 13.62
C MET A 107 47.67 73.21 13.51
N VAL A 108 47.08 73.16 12.33
CA VAL A 108 45.65 73.47 12.13
C VAL A 108 44.76 72.46 12.84
N VAL A 109 45.02 71.20 12.64
CA VAL A 109 44.25 70.09 13.29
C VAL A 109 44.42 70.14 14.81
N PRO A 110 45.64 70.23 15.40
CA PRO A 110 45.81 70.35 16.84
C PRO A 110 45.10 71.57 17.44
N ASN A 111 45.15 72.71 16.79
CA ASN A 111 44.52 73.92 17.29
C ASN A 111 42.99 73.87 17.22
N LEU A 112 42.40 73.18 16.25
CA LEU A 112 40.96 72.91 16.17
C LEU A 112 40.53 71.97 17.27
N MET A 113 41.34 70.93 17.53
CA MET A 113 41.08 69.99 18.61
C MET A 113 41.03 70.70 19.97
N GLU A 114 41.98 71.46 20.29
CA GLU A 114 42.03 72.26 21.53
C GLU A 114 40.90 73.28 21.62
N GLY A 115 40.64 73.99 20.53
CA GLY A 115 39.64 75.03 20.50
C GLY A 115 38.20 74.64 20.65
N PHE A 116 37.87 73.42 20.20
CA PHE A 116 36.50 72.87 20.21
C PHE A 116 36.35 71.56 21.01
N SER A 117 37.44 71.10 21.64
CA SER A 117 37.43 69.81 22.39
C SER A 117 36.96 68.62 21.53
N ILE A 118 37.36 68.60 20.28
CA ILE A 118 37.07 67.54 19.31
C ILE A 118 38.32 66.68 19.09
N ASP A 119 38.15 65.48 18.57
CA ASP A 119 39.27 64.59 18.26
C ASP A 119 39.90 64.87 16.89
N GLU A 120 41.03 64.18 16.64
CA GLU A 120 41.82 64.35 15.42
C GLU A 120 41.04 64.11 14.14
N VAL A 121 40.22 62.99 14.12
CA VAL A 121 39.44 62.61 12.95
C VAL A 121 38.33 63.61 12.64
N GLN A 122 37.72 64.16 13.68
CA GLN A 122 36.73 65.26 13.54
C GLN A 122 37.37 66.55 13.05
N ALA A 123 38.52 66.92 13.63
CA ALA A 123 39.23 68.13 13.28
C ALA A 123 39.75 68.05 11.84
N ASP A 124 40.29 66.95 11.41
CA ASP A 124 40.76 66.71 10.04
C ASP A 124 39.61 66.84 9.02
N TYR A 125 38.47 66.16 9.31
CA TYR A 125 37.25 66.26 8.46
C TYR A 125 36.79 67.71 8.29
N ILE A 126 36.94 68.55 9.31
CA ILE A 126 36.53 69.92 9.31
C ILE A 126 37.56 70.83 8.55
N ALA A 127 38.84 70.55 8.78
CA ALA A 127 39.92 71.31 8.08
C ALA A 127 39.83 71.10 6.55
N GLU A 128 39.40 69.91 6.10
CA GLU A 128 39.22 69.67 4.68
C GLU A 128 37.88 70.14 4.11
N MET A 129 37.01 70.76 4.93
CA MET A 129 35.70 71.22 4.49
C MET A 129 35.80 72.41 3.53
N LYS A 130 35.09 72.35 2.42
CA LYS A 130 35.01 73.46 1.46
C LYS A 130 34.21 74.59 2.05
N LEU A 131 34.71 75.80 1.95
CA LEU A 131 34.08 77.06 2.44
C LEU A 131 32.62 77.19 2.00
N ARG A 132 32.28 76.80 0.77
CA ARG A 132 30.90 76.82 0.27
C ARG A 132 29.93 75.98 1.10
N ASN A 133 30.42 75.00 1.88
CA ASN A 133 29.61 74.09 2.70
C ASN A 133 29.32 74.75 4.08
N ILE A 134 29.81 75.91 4.37
CA ILE A 134 29.56 76.69 5.61
C ILE A 134 28.32 77.60 5.43
N ASN A 135 27.28 77.12 4.76
CA ASN A 135 26.05 77.89 4.61
C ASN A 135 24.91 77.29 5.44
N LYS A 136 23.92 78.14 5.71
CA LYS A 136 22.79 77.75 6.57
C LYS A 136 22.02 76.46 6.09
N GLU A 137 21.89 76.33 4.77
CA GLU A 137 21.18 75.17 4.18
C GLU A 137 21.96 73.88 4.41
N TYR A 138 23.28 73.91 4.20
CA TYR A 138 24.14 72.73 4.43
C TYR A 138 24.13 72.31 5.91
N ILE A 139 24.19 73.30 6.82
CA ILE A 139 24.13 73.10 8.26
C ILE A 139 22.82 72.35 8.64
N LEU A 140 21.67 72.90 8.25
CA LEU A 140 20.37 72.33 8.50
C LEU A 140 20.29 70.90 7.97
N LYS A 141 20.76 70.65 6.75
CA LYS A 141 20.77 69.32 6.15
C LYS A 141 21.63 68.34 6.93
N ARG A 142 22.77 68.72 7.45
CA ARG A 142 23.67 67.87 8.25
C ARG A 142 23.11 67.63 9.63
N THR A 143 22.43 68.52 10.27
CA THR A 143 21.75 68.31 11.54
C THR A 143 20.59 67.29 11.38
N GLN A 144 19.79 67.45 10.33
CA GLN A 144 18.72 66.47 10.03
C GLN A 144 19.29 65.10 9.71
N GLU A 145 20.43 65.05 8.99
CA GLU A 145 21.11 63.77 8.72
C GLU A 145 21.64 63.12 10.00
N MET A 146 22.16 63.90 10.93
CA MET A 146 22.64 63.45 12.23
C MET A 146 21.46 62.80 13.06
N GLU A 147 20.33 63.50 13.15
CA GLU A 147 19.13 62.97 13.84
C GLU A 147 18.58 61.68 13.20
N SER A 148 18.63 61.59 11.86
CA SER A 148 18.24 60.39 11.14
C SER A 148 19.19 59.24 11.42
N LEU A 149 20.50 59.49 11.40
CA LEU A 149 21.52 58.48 11.70
C LEU A 149 21.41 57.94 13.14
N GLU A 150 21.12 58.80 14.10
CA GLU A 150 20.94 58.42 15.49
C GLU A 150 19.78 57.40 15.65
N LYS A 151 18.63 57.72 15.04
CA LYS A 151 17.46 56.81 15.01
C LYS A 151 17.79 55.48 14.31
N GLU A 152 18.46 55.56 13.15
CA GLU A 152 18.85 54.36 12.41
C GLU A 152 19.82 53.49 13.19
N ILE A 153 20.80 54.08 13.89
CA ILE A 153 21.75 53.34 14.75
C ILE A 153 21.02 52.66 15.92
N ALA A 154 20.07 53.37 16.54
CA ALA A 154 19.26 52.84 17.63
C ALA A 154 18.43 51.65 17.17
N ASP A 155 17.76 51.72 15.99
CA ASP A 155 16.97 50.65 15.40
C ASP A 155 17.82 49.42 15.01
N LEU A 156 19.02 49.68 14.45
CA LEU A 156 19.94 48.59 14.10
C LEU A 156 20.47 47.87 15.35
N LYS A 157 20.85 48.63 16.42
CA LYS A 157 21.27 48.07 17.71
C LYS A 157 20.14 47.24 18.33
N ALA A 158 18.92 47.78 18.39
CA ALA A 158 17.76 47.02 18.91
C ALA A 158 17.44 45.79 18.07
N THR A 159 17.77 45.77 16.78
CA THR A 159 17.61 44.59 15.92
C THR A 159 18.72 43.59 16.18
N LEU A 160 19.97 44.02 16.36
CA LEU A 160 21.13 43.17 16.67
C LEU A 160 20.96 42.41 17.99
N GLU A 161 20.39 43.04 19.00
CA GLU A 161 20.15 42.47 20.33
C GLU A 161 18.98 41.46 20.37
N SER A 162 18.07 41.49 19.40
CA SER A 162 16.86 40.70 19.40
C SER A 162 16.92 39.57 18.36
N ASN A 163 17.05 38.33 18.83
CA ASN A 163 16.95 37.12 17.99
C ASN A 163 15.64 37.06 17.19
N THR A 164 14.54 37.52 17.78
CA THR A 164 13.23 37.53 17.12
C THR A 164 13.19 38.51 15.96
N LYS A 165 13.78 39.75 16.13
CA LYS A 165 13.86 40.71 15.05
C LYS A 165 14.74 40.23 13.92
N ILE A 166 15.88 39.55 14.21
CA ILE A 166 16.74 38.93 13.19
C ILE A 166 15.98 37.86 12.41
N LYS A 167 15.28 36.95 13.10
CA LYS A 167 14.45 35.92 12.43
C LYS A 167 13.37 36.53 11.55
N ASN A 168 12.69 37.55 12.02
CA ASN A 168 11.67 38.27 11.23
C ASN A 168 12.27 38.97 9.99
N LEU A 169 13.48 39.50 10.12
CA LEU A 169 14.23 40.09 8.99
C LEU A 169 14.54 39.01 7.93
N ILE A 170 15.06 37.84 8.36
CA ILE A 170 15.32 36.71 7.48
C ILE A 170 14.03 36.26 6.78
N CYS A 171 12.94 36.06 7.51
CA CYS A 171 11.64 35.67 6.95
C CYS A 171 11.14 36.68 5.90
N ARG A 172 11.31 37.98 6.16
CA ARG A 172 10.94 39.06 5.19
C ARG A 172 11.75 38.96 3.91
N GLN A 173 13.07 38.78 4.04
CA GLN A 173 13.96 38.59 2.90
C GLN A 173 13.60 37.37 2.08
N LEU A 174 13.36 36.21 2.73
CA LEU A 174 12.97 34.98 2.06
C LEU A 174 11.63 35.12 1.34
N LYS A 175 10.63 35.78 1.97
CA LYS A 175 9.33 36.05 1.34
C LYS A 175 9.47 36.91 0.09
N ALA A 176 10.36 37.91 0.12
CA ALA A 176 10.63 38.78 -1.04
C ALA A 176 11.29 37.98 -2.19
N VAL A 177 12.24 37.10 -1.88
CA VAL A 177 12.86 36.18 -2.85
C VAL A 177 11.83 35.21 -3.43
N ALA A 178 11.01 34.62 -2.58
CA ALA A 178 9.95 33.69 -3.01
C ALA A 178 8.94 34.38 -3.94
N LYS A 179 8.55 35.63 -3.63
CA LYS A 179 7.65 36.41 -4.48
C LYS A 179 8.26 36.74 -5.86
N LYS A 180 9.58 37.01 -5.91
CA LYS A 180 10.25 37.38 -7.16
C LYS A 180 10.63 36.22 -8.04
N TYR A 181 11.03 35.09 -7.44
CA TYR A 181 11.64 33.96 -8.14
C TYR A 181 10.88 32.64 -7.98
N GLY A 182 9.88 32.61 -7.10
CA GLY A 182 9.09 31.40 -6.85
C GLY A 182 8.36 30.93 -8.11
N LYS A 183 8.40 29.63 -8.36
CA LYS A 183 7.67 28.95 -9.44
C LYS A 183 6.77 27.88 -8.84
N PRO A 184 5.62 27.59 -9.45
CA PRO A 184 4.78 26.47 -9.04
C PRO A 184 5.58 25.15 -9.08
N ARG A 185 5.31 24.26 -8.13
CA ARG A 185 5.87 22.92 -8.15
C ARG A 185 5.29 22.13 -9.34
N LEU A 186 6.13 21.47 -10.11
CA LEU A 186 5.72 20.66 -11.27
C LEU A 186 5.32 19.25 -10.86
N THR A 187 5.79 18.75 -9.70
CA THR A 187 5.57 17.39 -9.21
C THR A 187 4.56 17.44 -8.07
N GLU A 188 3.56 16.57 -8.12
CA GLU A 188 2.60 16.36 -7.05
C GLU A 188 3.24 15.59 -5.89
N ILE A 189 2.82 15.89 -4.66
CA ILE A 189 3.20 15.11 -3.46
C ILE A 189 1.99 14.28 -3.10
N ILE A 190 2.14 12.96 -3.22
CA ILE A 190 1.12 11.97 -2.87
C ILE A 190 1.43 11.45 -1.46
N GLN A 191 0.42 11.32 -0.60
CA GLN A 191 0.56 10.71 0.71
C GLN A 191 0.66 9.18 0.57
N GLU A 192 1.41 8.52 1.45
CA GLU A 192 1.65 7.07 1.39
C GLU A 192 0.34 6.26 1.47
N GLU A 193 -0.67 6.76 2.19
CA GLU A 193 -2.01 6.15 2.30
C GLU A 193 -2.80 6.15 0.98
N GLU A 194 -2.47 7.04 0.05
CA GLU A 194 -3.09 7.14 -1.28
C GLU A 194 -2.44 6.19 -2.30
N ILE A 195 -1.31 5.59 -1.95
CA ILE A 195 -0.59 4.65 -2.80
C ILE A 195 -1.14 3.25 -2.59
N VAL A 196 -2.19 2.90 -3.32
CA VAL A 196 -2.67 1.51 -3.39
C VAL A 196 -1.62 0.69 -4.14
N THR A 197 -0.80 -0.06 -3.40
CA THR A 197 0.12 -1.03 -4.02
C THR A 197 -0.69 -2.27 -4.42
N PRO A 198 -0.87 -2.54 -5.72
CA PRO A 198 -1.61 -3.71 -6.15
C PRO A 198 -0.86 -4.98 -5.73
N THR A 199 -1.60 -5.93 -5.21
CA THR A 199 -1.10 -7.26 -4.88
C THR A 199 -0.89 -8.09 -6.16
N LYS A 200 -0.15 -9.20 -6.07
CA LYS A 200 -0.02 -10.12 -7.22
C LYS A 200 -1.37 -10.62 -7.72
N ASP A 201 -2.36 -10.70 -6.84
CA ASP A 201 -3.70 -11.18 -7.15
C ASP A 201 -4.52 -10.17 -7.98
N ASP A 202 -4.21 -8.87 -7.87
CA ASP A 202 -4.84 -7.82 -8.69
C ASP A 202 -4.45 -7.91 -10.18
N PHE A 203 -3.32 -8.55 -10.47
CA PHE A 203 -2.83 -8.79 -11.84
C PHE A 203 -3.39 -10.05 -12.49
N ILE A 204 -4.18 -10.86 -11.76
CA ILE A 204 -4.82 -12.04 -12.31
C ILE A 204 -6.02 -11.60 -13.16
N GLU A 205 -6.00 -11.96 -14.45
CA GLU A 205 -7.15 -11.71 -15.33
C GLU A 205 -8.35 -12.52 -14.83
N ASP A 206 -9.50 -11.86 -14.70
CA ASP A 206 -10.75 -12.49 -14.27
C ASP A 206 -11.58 -12.85 -15.49
N TYR A 207 -11.71 -14.14 -15.75
CA TYR A 207 -12.54 -14.68 -16.83
C TYR A 207 -13.17 -16.00 -16.39
N GLY A 208 -14.33 -16.29 -16.97
CA GLY A 208 -15.05 -17.52 -16.70
C GLY A 208 -14.37 -18.74 -17.32
N VAL A 209 -14.29 -19.79 -16.55
CA VAL A 209 -13.69 -21.07 -16.94
C VAL A 209 -14.63 -22.23 -16.63
N ARG A 210 -14.59 -23.28 -17.45
CA ARG A 210 -15.17 -24.58 -17.14
C ARG A 210 -14.06 -25.58 -16.84
N LEU A 211 -14.24 -26.31 -15.77
CA LEU A 211 -13.27 -27.22 -15.21
C LEU A 211 -13.79 -28.64 -15.36
N PHE A 212 -12.92 -29.56 -15.77
CA PHE A 212 -13.23 -30.95 -15.96
C PHE A 212 -12.22 -31.81 -15.22
N LEU A 213 -12.69 -32.81 -14.48
CA LEU A 213 -11.88 -33.81 -13.82
C LEU A 213 -12.28 -35.21 -14.36
N THR A 214 -11.29 -35.99 -14.76
CA THR A 214 -11.52 -37.37 -15.21
C THR A 214 -11.19 -38.40 -14.13
N GLU A 215 -11.70 -39.62 -14.28
CA GLU A 215 -11.43 -40.73 -13.36
C GLU A 215 -9.95 -41.07 -13.25
N GLN A 216 -9.20 -40.94 -14.35
CA GLN A 216 -7.75 -41.19 -14.37
C GLN A 216 -6.90 -39.95 -13.98
N ASN A 217 -7.47 -39.00 -13.25
CA ASN A 217 -6.79 -37.78 -12.75
C ASN A 217 -6.29 -36.83 -13.81
N TYR A 218 -6.93 -36.72 -14.96
CA TYR A 218 -6.70 -35.61 -15.88
C TYR A 218 -7.61 -34.45 -15.55
N PHE A 219 -7.05 -33.26 -15.57
CA PHE A 219 -7.75 -32.01 -15.27
C PHE A 219 -7.64 -31.03 -16.43
N LYS A 220 -8.76 -30.39 -16.79
CA LYS A 220 -8.78 -29.33 -17.79
C LYS A 220 -9.40 -28.09 -17.23
N LYS A 221 -8.76 -26.96 -17.50
CA LYS A 221 -9.31 -25.61 -17.30
C LYS A 221 -9.50 -24.96 -18.66
N ILE A 222 -10.74 -24.76 -19.08
CA ILE A 222 -11.05 -24.23 -20.42
C ILE A 222 -11.82 -22.92 -20.27
N PRO A 223 -11.34 -21.81 -20.85
CA PRO A 223 -12.08 -20.55 -20.89
C PRO A 223 -13.44 -20.73 -21.55
N LEU A 224 -14.51 -20.16 -20.97
CA LEU A 224 -15.88 -20.28 -21.51
C LEU A 224 -16.01 -19.74 -22.94
N ILE A 225 -15.19 -18.73 -23.29
CA ILE A 225 -15.14 -18.20 -24.66
C ILE A 225 -14.66 -19.26 -25.64
N SER A 226 -13.65 -20.05 -25.26
CA SER A 226 -13.09 -21.12 -26.10
C SER A 226 -14.02 -22.32 -26.23
N LEU A 227 -14.86 -22.57 -25.24
CA LEU A 227 -15.86 -23.66 -25.24
C LEU A 227 -17.01 -23.44 -26.24
N ARG A 228 -17.37 -22.16 -26.53
CA ARG A 228 -18.46 -21.87 -27.47
C ARG A 228 -18.23 -22.36 -28.88
N SER A 229 -16.96 -22.52 -29.29
CA SER A 229 -16.54 -23.00 -30.61
C SER A 229 -15.90 -24.38 -30.58
N ALA A 230 -15.91 -25.06 -29.40
CA ALA A 230 -15.25 -26.34 -29.21
C ALA A 230 -16.23 -27.50 -29.49
N GLY A 231 -15.71 -28.58 -30.07
CA GLY A 231 -16.38 -29.86 -30.17
C GLY A 231 -16.37 -30.65 -28.82
N GLU A 232 -16.57 -31.93 -28.91
CA GLU A 232 -16.53 -32.83 -27.74
C GLU A 232 -15.18 -32.78 -27.01
N GLN A 233 -15.24 -33.05 -25.68
CA GLN A 233 -14.03 -33.08 -24.85
C GLN A 233 -13.25 -34.36 -25.12
N LYS A 234 -12.00 -34.21 -25.56
CA LYS A 234 -11.10 -35.35 -25.73
C LYS A 234 -10.70 -35.86 -24.33
N VAL A 235 -10.96 -37.12 -24.06
CA VAL A 235 -10.45 -37.86 -22.90
C VAL A 235 -9.50 -38.97 -23.37
N LYS A 236 -8.75 -39.53 -22.45
CA LYS A 236 -7.91 -40.70 -22.73
C LYS A 236 -8.78 -41.94 -23.02
N ASP A 237 -8.25 -42.92 -23.74
CA ASP A 237 -8.93 -44.18 -23.97
C ASP A 237 -9.23 -44.83 -22.62
N ASP A 238 -10.44 -45.34 -22.45
CA ASP A 238 -10.97 -45.95 -21.22
C ASP A 238 -11.04 -44.97 -20.02
N ASP A 239 -11.13 -43.64 -20.26
CA ASP A 239 -11.35 -42.63 -19.23
C ASP A 239 -12.66 -41.89 -19.49
N TYR A 240 -13.23 -41.26 -18.45
CA TYR A 240 -14.45 -40.47 -18.56
C TYR A 240 -14.41 -39.25 -17.63
N ILE A 241 -15.22 -38.25 -17.94
CA ILE A 241 -15.34 -37.04 -17.11
C ILE A 241 -16.17 -37.40 -15.88
N MET A 242 -15.53 -37.40 -14.72
CA MET A 242 -16.12 -37.70 -13.43
C MET A 242 -16.86 -36.50 -12.85
N GLN A 243 -16.28 -35.31 -13.00
CA GLN A 243 -16.85 -34.06 -12.47
C GLN A 243 -16.60 -32.90 -13.41
N GLU A 244 -17.62 -32.06 -13.56
CA GLU A 244 -17.44 -30.75 -14.22
C GLU A 244 -18.05 -29.62 -13.38
N MET A 245 -17.49 -28.42 -13.50
CA MET A 245 -18.01 -27.23 -12.82
C MET A 245 -17.58 -25.95 -13.52
N GLU A 246 -18.34 -24.89 -13.33
CA GLU A 246 -17.97 -23.55 -13.77
C GLU A 246 -17.40 -22.72 -12.62
N SER A 247 -16.45 -21.86 -12.94
CA SER A 247 -15.82 -20.95 -12.01
C SER A 247 -15.20 -19.75 -12.71
N THR A 248 -14.50 -18.89 -11.96
CA THR A 248 -13.64 -17.85 -12.52
C THR A 248 -12.17 -18.21 -12.29
N ASN A 249 -11.28 -17.65 -13.12
CA ASN A 249 -9.83 -17.90 -13.04
C ASN A 249 -9.18 -17.43 -11.71
N ARG A 250 -9.89 -16.65 -10.88
CA ARG A 250 -9.40 -16.16 -9.59
C ARG A 250 -9.61 -17.13 -8.42
N GLY A 251 -10.35 -18.21 -8.60
CA GLY A 251 -10.62 -19.18 -7.55
C GLY A 251 -9.38 -19.98 -7.12
N GLU A 252 -9.45 -20.56 -5.94
CA GLU A 252 -8.50 -21.60 -5.46
C GLU A 252 -9.17 -22.96 -5.54
N MET A 253 -8.49 -23.90 -6.22
CA MET A 253 -8.91 -25.29 -6.33
C MET A 253 -8.57 -26.06 -5.07
N LEU A 254 -9.50 -26.92 -4.65
CA LEU A 254 -9.34 -27.95 -3.63
C LEU A 254 -9.60 -29.31 -4.28
N PHE A 255 -8.57 -30.18 -4.33
CA PHE A 255 -8.65 -31.53 -4.84
C PHE A 255 -8.55 -32.52 -3.67
N PHE A 256 -9.64 -33.24 -3.37
CA PHE A 256 -9.69 -34.22 -2.30
C PHE A 256 -9.32 -35.58 -2.84
N SER A 257 -8.38 -36.30 -2.19
CA SER A 257 -7.87 -37.58 -2.64
C SER A 257 -8.36 -38.75 -1.76
N ASN A 258 -8.26 -39.98 -2.29
CA ASN A 258 -8.55 -41.21 -1.61
C ASN A 258 -7.59 -41.54 -0.44
N GLN A 259 -6.46 -40.82 -0.33
CA GLN A 259 -5.51 -40.92 0.77
C GLN A 259 -5.73 -39.87 1.87
N PHE A 260 -6.97 -39.37 2.01
CA PHE A 260 -7.37 -38.37 3.01
C PHE A 260 -6.58 -37.08 2.96
N ASN A 261 -6.08 -36.71 1.79
CA ASN A 261 -5.39 -35.47 1.54
C ASN A 261 -6.29 -34.48 0.77
N VAL A 262 -6.00 -33.20 0.91
CA VAL A 262 -6.51 -32.17 -0.01
C VAL A 262 -5.33 -31.38 -0.58
N TYR A 263 -5.31 -31.24 -1.89
CA TYR A 263 -4.35 -30.44 -2.62
C TYR A 263 -4.97 -29.10 -2.99
N LYS A 264 -4.19 -28.05 -2.87
CA LYS A 264 -4.62 -26.65 -3.08
C LYS A 264 -3.79 -26.01 -4.18
N MET A 265 -4.44 -25.33 -5.11
CA MET A 265 -3.78 -24.60 -6.17
C MET A 265 -4.66 -23.47 -6.69
N LYS A 266 -4.08 -22.28 -6.92
CA LYS A 266 -4.81 -21.20 -7.57
C LYS A 266 -5.13 -21.57 -9.01
N LEU A 267 -6.35 -21.31 -9.48
CA LEU A 267 -6.74 -21.53 -10.87
C LEU A 267 -5.88 -20.73 -11.85
N SER A 268 -5.42 -19.54 -11.45
CA SER A 268 -4.50 -18.72 -12.23
C SER A 268 -3.14 -19.37 -12.50
N ASP A 269 -2.71 -20.31 -11.64
CA ASP A 269 -1.44 -21.01 -11.77
C ASP A 269 -1.54 -22.24 -12.68
N ILE A 270 -2.77 -22.65 -13.03
CA ILE A 270 -3.02 -23.79 -13.91
C ILE A 270 -3.17 -23.28 -15.35
N PRO A 271 -2.44 -23.84 -16.33
CA PRO A 271 -2.54 -23.40 -17.72
C PRO A 271 -3.92 -23.71 -18.31
N ASP A 272 -4.37 -22.83 -19.22
CA ASP A 272 -5.60 -23.07 -19.97
C ASP A 272 -5.43 -24.24 -20.96
N SER A 273 -6.41 -25.10 -21.01
CA SER A 273 -6.48 -26.27 -21.89
C SER A 273 -7.41 -26.04 -23.07
N LYS A 274 -7.22 -26.80 -24.14
CA LYS A 274 -8.16 -26.90 -25.26
C LYS A 274 -9.05 -28.14 -25.10
N ALA A 275 -10.26 -28.10 -25.65
CA ALA A 275 -11.16 -29.26 -25.66
C ALA A 275 -10.52 -30.50 -26.29
N SER A 276 -9.68 -30.30 -27.34
CA SER A 276 -8.94 -31.34 -28.06
C SER A 276 -7.71 -31.88 -27.34
N SER A 277 -7.29 -31.29 -26.22
CA SER A 277 -6.16 -31.79 -25.42
C SER A 277 -6.65 -32.72 -24.32
N MET A 278 -5.78 -33.53 -23.74
CA MET A 278 -6.10 -34.35 -22.56
C MET A 278 -6.12 -33.55 -21.26
N GLY A 279 -5.52 -32.36 -21.24
CA GLY A 279 -5.36 -31.53 -20.05
C GLY A 279 -4.11 -31.90 -19.24
N GLU A 280 -4.06 -31.42 -17.99
CA GLU A 280 -2.95 -31.63 -17.06
C GLU A 280 -3.14 -32.91 -16.25
N TYR A 281 -2.09 -33.73 -16.13
CA TYR A 281 -2.11 -34.92 -15.27
C TYR A 281 -1.81 -34.51 -13.83
N LEU A 282 -2.78 -34.70 -12.95
CA LEU A 282 -2.75 -34.15 -11.57
C LEU A 282 -1.62 -34.71 -10.71
N GLN A 283 -1.19 -35.97 -10.92
CA GLN A 283 -0.03 -36.51 -10.20
C GLN A 283 1.21 -35.66 -10.43
N ASN A 284 1.46 -35.22 -11.68
CA ASN A 284 2.60 -34.38 -12.01
C ASN A 284 2.38 -32.94 -11.50
N LEU A 285 1.19 -32.40 -11.70
CA LEU A 285 0.86 -31.00 -11.36
C LEU A 285 0.92 -30.75 -9.86
N LEU A 286 0.40 -31.70 -9.06
CA LEU A 286 0.26 -31.58 -7.61
C LEU A 286 1.37 -32.30 -6.83
N GLY A 287 2.20 -33.10 -7.48
CA GLY A 287 3.21 -33.96 -6.82
C GLY A 287 2.56 -35.05 -5.96
N MET A 288 1.56 -35.73 -6.50
CA MET A 288 0.83 -36.79 -5.82
C MET A 288 1.57 -38.14 -5.93
N ASP A 289 1.28 -39.04 -5.00
CA ASP A 289 1.76 -40.41 -5.09
C ASP A 289 1.11 -41.15 -6.29
N ALA A 290 1.81 -42.14 -6.86
CA ALA A 290 1.38 -42.80 -8.11
C ALA A 290 0.02 -43.48 -8.04
N GLU A 291 -0.35 -43.99 -6.85
CA GLU A 291 -1.62 -44.69 -6.61
C GLU A 291 -2.71 -43.80 -5.99
N GLU A 292 -2.39 -42.52 -5.77
CA GLU A 292 -3.34 -41.56 -5.19
C GLU A 292 -4.30 -41.05 -6.27
N LYS A 293 -5.61 -41.15 -6.00
CA LYS A 293 -6.66 -40.68 -6.89
C LYS A 293 -7.42 -39.50 -6.28
N ILE A 294 -7.79 -38.52 -7.12
CA ILE A 294 -8.70 -37.47 -6.72
C ILE A 294 -10.13 -37.97 -6.80
N LEU A 295 -10.86 -37.84 -5.71
CA LEU A 295 -12.26 -38.25 -5.59
C LEU A 295 -13.22 -37.09 -5.86
N TYR A 296 -12.80 -35.87 -5.56
CA TYR A 296 -13.67 -34.72 -5.65
C TYR A 296 -12.85 -33.44 -5.83
N MET A 297 -13.35 -32.52 -6.66
CA MET A 297 -12.79 -31.19 -6.81
C MET A 297 -13.80 -30.10 -6.46
N THR A 298 -13.36 -29.00 -5.91
CA THR A 298 -14.17 -27.80 -5.72
C THR A 298 -13.36 -26.54 -5.79
N VAL A 299 -14.02 -25.41 -6.04
CA VAL A 299 -13.41 -24.09 -6.06
C VAL A 299 -13.93 -23.27 -4.89
N THR A 300 -13.06 -22.46 -4.33
CA THR A 300 -13.43 -21.43 -3.36
C THR A 300 -12.73 -20.12 -3.67
N GLN A 301 -13.35 -19.01 -3.29
CA GLN A 301 -12.74 -17.68 -3.34
C GLN A 301 -12.43 -17.14 -1.95
N ASP A 302 -13.27 -17.43 -0.99
CA ASP A 302 -13.26 -16.87 0.37
C ASP A 302 -13.33 -17.92 1.49
N TYR A 303 -13.32 -19.22 1.13
CA TYR A 303 -13.49 -20.33 2.06
C TYR A 303 -14.80 -20.30 2.87
N SER A 304 -15.85 -19.69 2.30
CA SER A 304 -17.21 -19.77 2.84
C SER A 304 -17.85 -21.12 2.55
N GLY A 305 -18.88 -21.48 3.34
CA GLY A 305 -19.60 -22.74 3.19
C GLY A 305 -18.96 -23.91 3.96
N PHE A 306 -19.32 -25.12 3.55
CA PHE A 306 -18.99 -26.36 4.25
C PHE A 306 -18.61 -27.45 3.27
N MET A 307 -17.77 -28.40 3.72
CA MET A 307 -17.63 -29.74 3.14
C MET A 307 -18.44 -30.70 3.95
N VAL A 308 -19.30 -31.50 3.30
CA VAL A 308 -20.00 -32.60 3.92
C VAL A 308 -19.38 -33.93 3.49
N PHE A 309 -19.29 -34.85 4.43
CA PHE A 309 -18.74 -36.21 4.24
C PHE A 309 -19.68 -37.24 4.83
N PHE A 310 -19.98 -38.25 4.07
CA PHE A 310 -20.81 -39.38 4.52
C PHE A 310 -19.97 -40.66 4.46
N PHE A 311 -19.97 -41.42 5.55
CA PHE A 311 -19.13 -42.57 5.72
C PHE A 311 -19.96 -43.88 5.81
N GLU A 312 -19.35 -44.97 5.37
CA GLU A 312 -19.97 -46.28 5.36
C GLU A 312 -20.49 -46.70 6.74
N ASN A 313 -19.79 -46.33 7.82
CA ASN A 313 -20.16 -46.64 9.20
C ASN A 313 -21.39 -45.86 9.73
N GLY A 314 -22.13 -45.20 8.87
CA GLY A 314 -23.34 -44.44 9.21
C GLY A 314 -23.10 -43.10 9.86
N LYS A 315 -21.87 -42.56 9.82
CA LYS A 315 -21.55 -41.24 10.30
C LYS A 315 -21.55 -40.20 9.16
N GLY A 316 -21.86 -38.98 9.53
CA GLY A 316 -21.70 -37.80 8.65
C GLY A 316 -20.97 -36.70 9.35
N ALA A 317 -20.08 -36.02 8.64
CA ALA A 317 -19.35 -34.86 9.13
C ALA A 317 -19.64 -33.64 8.24
N LYS A 318 -19.87 -32.50 8.86
CA LYS A 318 -20.00 -31.21 8.22
C LYS A 318 -18.84 -30.34 8.70
N VAL A 319 -17.91 -29.97 7.81
CA VAL A 319 -16.68 -29.27 8.13
C VAL A 319 -16.72 -27.90 7.49
N GLN A 320 -16.45 -26.85 8.28
CA GLN A 320 -16.34 -25.48 7.74
C GLN A 320 -15.23 -25.43 6.69
N LEU A 321 -15.49 -24.84 5.53
CA LEU A 321 -14.51 -24.73 4.45
C LEU A 321 -13.28 -23.93 4.89
N SER A 322 -13.43 -22.99 5.82
CA SER A 322 -12.36 -22.25 6.47
C SER A 322 -11.31 -23.12 7.17
N ALA A 323 -11.64 -24.40 7.52
CA ALA A 323 -10.69 -25.36 8.07
C ALA A 323 -9.57 -25.74 7.09
N TYR A 324 -9.77 -25.49 5.81
CA TYR A 324 -8.79 -25.74 4.73
C TYR A 324 -8.04 -24.48 4.34
N ALA A 325 -8.40 -23.30 4.86
CA ALA A 325 -7.65 -22.05 4.67
C ALA A 325 -6.31 -22.14 5.41
N THR A 326 -5.24 -21.67 4.79
CA THR A 326 -3.90 -21.66 5.38
C THR A 326 -3.26 -20.30 5.20
N LYS A 327 -2.59 -19.77 6.25
CA LYS A 327 -1.81 -18.53 6.19
C LYS A 327 -0.56 -18.63 5.30
N ALA A 328 -0.01 -19.83 5.19
CA ALA A 328 1.13 -20.12 4.32
C ALA A 328 0.65 -20.82 3.04
N ASN A 329 1.34 -20.63 1.94
CA ASN A 329 1.03 -21.27 0.66
C ASN A 329 1.37 -22.79 0.72
N ARG A 330 0.57 -23.55 1.44
CA ARG A 330 0.70 -25.01 1.56
C ARG A 330 -0.14 -25.66 0.48
N ARG A 331 0.53 -26.39 -0.41
CA ARG A 331 -0.14 -27.11 -1.51
C ARG A 331 -0.84 -28.40 -1.06
N LYS A 332 -0.33 -29.13 -0.06
CA LYS A 332 -0.90 -30.40 0.45
C LYS A 332 -1.27 -30.27 1.92
N LEU A 333 -2.50 -30.62 2.28
CA LEU A 333 -2.97 -30.74 3.65
C LEU A 333 -3.37 -32.20 3.89
N VAL A 334 -2.72 -32.84 4.84
CA VAL A 334 -3.03 -34.20 5.25
C VAL A 334 -4.20 -34.26 6.24
N ASN A 335 -4.84 -35.43 6.37
CA ASN A 335 -6.02 -35.63 7.20
C ASN A 335 -7.14 -34.63 6.87
N ALA A 336 -7.46 -34.47 5.59
CA ALA A 336 -8.48 -33.56 5.10
C ALA A 336 -9.90 -33.96 5.48
N TYR A 337 -10.11 -35.26 5.77
CA TYR A 337 -11.34 -35.80 6.31
C TYR A 337 -11.02 -37.06 7.11
N SER A 338 -12.02 -37.64 7.78
CA SER A 338 -11.81 -38.77 8.69
C SER A 338 -11.41 -40.06 7.95
N ALA A 339 -10.34 -40.72 8.38
CA ALA A 339 -9.87 -41.99 7.88
C ALA A 339 -10.44 -43.20 8.65
N ARG A 340 -11.42 -43.00 9.55
CA ARG A 340 -11.93 -44.06 10.44
C ARG A 340 -12.89 -45.05 9.77
N SER A 341 -13.40 -44.69 8.62
CA SER A 341 -14.32 -45.50 7.82
C SER A 341 -14.24 -45.08 6.36
N PRO A 342 -14.50 -46.01 5.41
CA PRO A 342 -14.58 -45.67 4.01
C PRO A 342 -15.55 -44.48 3.77
N LEU A 343 -15.16 -43.58 2.86
CA LEU A 343 -15.98 -42.48 2.41
C LEU A 343 -16.98 -43.01 1.36
N VAL A 344 -18.25 -42.64 1.50
CA VAL A 344 -19.29 -42.93 0.52
C VAL A 344 -19.58 -41.74 -0.39
N TYR A 345 -19.59 -40.55 0.19
CA TYR A 345 -19.92 -39.35 -0.57
C TYR A 345 -19.32 -38.11 0.09
N MET A 346 -18.93 -37.14 -0.73
CA MET A 346 -18.55 -35.80 -0.27
C MET A 346 -19.05 -34.72 -1.24
N GLU A 347 -19.36 -33.56 -0.69
CA GLU A 347 -19.78 -32.40 -1.48
C GLU A 347 -19.51 -31.09 -0.74
N LYS A 348 -19.23 -30.02 -1.51
CA LYS A 348 -19.20 -28.64 -0.99
C LYS A 348 -20.60 -28.06 -0.99
N LEU A 349 -20.99 -27.45 0.13
CA LEU A 349 -22.28 -26.77 0.28
C LEU A 349 -22.08 -25.32 0.68
N ASP A 350 -22.79 -24.41 0.04
CA ASP A 350 -22.87 -23.00 0.44
C ASP A 350 -24.00 -22.76 1.46
N ALA A 351 -25.02 -23.64 1.46
CA ALA A 351 -26.12 -23.66 2.43
C ALA A 351 -26.52 -25.10 2.73
N ASP A 352 -27.30 -25.32 3.79
CA ASP A 352 -27.80 -26.65 4.13
C ASP A 352 -28.69 -27.22 3.02
N ALA A 353 -28.53 -28.49 2.76
CA ALA A 353 -29.18 -29.20 1.68
C ALA A 353 -29.71 -30.59 2.14
N ASP A 354 -30.66 -31.10 1.37
CA ASP A 354 -31.24 -32.42 1.60
C ASP A 354 -30.49 -33.50 0.82
N PHE A 355 -30.09 -34.56 1.52
CA PHE A 355 -29.46 -35.76 0.94
C PHE A 355 -30.28 -37.00 1.22
N LEU A 356 -30.39 -37.88 0.23
CA LEU A 356 -30.90 -39.21 0.42
C LEU A 356 -29.75 -40.14 0.74
N LEU A 357 -29.83 -40.79 1.90
CA LEU A 357 -28.88 -41.80 2.36
C LEU A 357 -29.55 -43.17 2.22
N MET A 358 -28.97 -44.07 1.45
CA MET A 358 -29.38 -45.44 1.32
C MET A 358 -28.46 -46.34 2.12
N ARG A 359 -29.02 -47.36 2.71
CA ARG A 359 -28.23 -48.37 3.39
C ARG A 359 -28.60 -49.78 2.86
N ASN A 360 -27.71 -50.74 3.11
CA ASN A 360 -28.02 -52.12 2.85
C ASN A 360 -29.36 -52.51 3.52
N HIS A 361 -30.04 -53.48 2.98
CA HIS A 361 -31.39 -53.90 3.35
C HIS A 361 -32.53 -52.96 2.93
N ASP A 362 -32.37 -52.29 1.76
CA ASP A 362 -33.37 -51.47 1.09
C ASP A 362 -34.02 -50.41 1.99
N LYS A 363 -33.23 -49.76 2.81
CA LYS A 363 -33.71 -48.63 3.62
C LYS A 363 -33.07 -47.31 3.16
N ALA A 364 -33.89 -46.29 3.15
CA ALA A 364 -33.46 -44.94 2.82
C ALA A 364 -33.87 -43.91 3.88
N THR A 365 -33.16 -42.79 3.91
CA THR A 365 -33.49 -41.65 4.74
C THR A 365 -33.19 -40.39 3.97
N LEU A 366 -34.15 -39.47 3.92
CA LEU A 366 -33.95 -38.10 3.48
C LEU A 366 -33.53 -37.25 4.68
N LEU A 367 -32.31 -36.75 4.64
CA LEU A 367 -31.65 -36.01 5.72
C LEU A 367 -31.31 -34.59 5.29
N ASN A 368 -31.68 -33.60 6.09
CA ASN A 368 -31.16 -32.26 5.92
C ASN A 368 -29.84 -32.10 6.67
N THR A 369 -28.83 -31.48 6.04
CA THR A 369 -27.49 -31.27 6.63
C THR A 369 -27.49 -30.31 7.82
N GLU A 370 -28.58 -29.54 8.05
CA GLU A 370 -28.78 -28.75 9.29
C GLU A 370 -28.70 -29.62 10.55
N LEU A 371 -29.10 -30.88 10.47
CA LEU A 371 -29.02 -31.82 11.59
C LEU A 371 -27.57 -32.24 11.93
N ILE A 372 -26.60 -31.95 11.06
CA ILE A 372 -25.19 -32.29 11.27
C ILE A 372 -24.48 -31.03 11.81
N PRO A 373 -23.98 -31.05 13.05
CA PRO A 373 -23.29 -29.91 13.60
C PRO A 373 -22.00 -29.61 12.83
N ALA A 374 -21.77 -28.32 12.52
CA ALA A 374 -20.58 -27.87 11.82
C ALA A 374 -19.34 -27.97 12.71
N ASN A 375 -18.24 -28.47 12.15
CA ASN A 375 -16.96 -28.66 12.82
C ASN A 375 -15.90 -27.71 12.19
N ALA A 376 -15.06 -27.13 13.04
CA ALA A 376 -13.89 -26.36 12.60
C ALA A 376 -12.66 -27.25 12.31
N SER A 377 -12.71 -28.53 12.71
CA SER A 377 -11.62 -29.47 12.48
C SER A 377 -11.89 -30.31 11.22
N LYS A 378 -10.95 -30.27 10.26
CA LYS A 378 -11.03 -31.00 9.00
C LYS A 378 -11.12 -32.55 9.14
N SER A 379 -10.49 -33.15 10.18
CA SER A 379 -10.48 -34.58 10.42
C SER A 379 -11.59 -35.05 11.37
N ALA A 380 -12.65 -34.26 11.54
CA ALA A 380 -13.80 -34.63 12.40
C ALA A 380 -14.43 -35.94 11.96
N SER A 381 -14.64 -36.86 12.92
CA SER A 381 -15.26 -38.15 12.65
C SER A 381 -16.78 -38.07 12.45
N GLY A 382 -17.37 -36.90 12.62
CA GLY A 382 -18.79 -36.64 12.45
C GLY A 382 -19.67 -37.22 13.54
N VAL A 383 -20.97 -37.11 13.31
CA VAL A 383 -22.04 -37.63 14.19
C VAL A 383 -22.70 -38.86 13.58
N GLN A 384 -23.30 -39.69 14.42
CA GLN A 384 -24.02 -40.85 13.95
C GLN A 384 -25.34 -40.42 13.29
N LEU A 385 -25.52 -40.76 12.03
CA LEU A 385 -26.73 -40.46 11.24
C LEU A 385 -27.72 -41.62 11.32
N TYR A 386 -27.21 -42.84 11.26
CA TYR A 386 -28.01 -44.06 11.38
C TYR A 386 -27.69 -44.83 12.65
N THR A 387 -28.71 -45.42 13.26
CA THR A 387 -28.56 -46.49 14.23
C THR A 387 -28.26 -47.78 13.46
N LEU A 388 -26.99 -48.13 13.33
CA LEU A 388 -26.56 -49.33 12.59
C LEU A 388 -26.68 -50.58 13.45
N LYS A 389 -27.30 -51.62 12.89
CA LYS A 389 -27.21 -52.97 13.41
C LYS A 389 -25.94 -53.65 12.91
N LYS A 390 -25.54 -54.78 13.53
CA LYS A 390 -24.40 -55.57 13.07
C LYS A 390 -24.56 -55.90 11.58
N ASN A 391 -23.52 -55.65 10.75
CA ASN A 391 -23.50 -55.81 9.28
C ASN A 391 -24.39 -54.82 8.50
N SER A 392 -24.60 -53.63 9.03
CA SER A 392 -25.34 -52.56 8.34
C SER A 392 -24.39 -51.40 7.98
N SER A 393 -24.44 -50.92 6.74
CA SER A 393 -23.63 -49.82 6.25
C SER A 393 -24.45 -48.89 5.36
N ILE A 394 -23.98 -47.64 5.20
CA ILE A 394 -24.46 -46.73 4.15
C ILE A 394 -23.81 -47.20 2.85
N THR A 395 -24.63 -47.46 1.84
CA THR A 395 -24.17 -47.97 0.54
C THR A 395 -24.19 -46.89 -0.54
N LYS A 396 -25.07 -45.88 -0.41
CA LYS A 396 -25.24 -44.83 -1.41
C LYS A 396 -25.73 -43.55 -0.74
N VAL A 397 -25.19 -42.42 -1.21
CA VAL A 397 -25.66 -41.08 -0.85
C VAL A 397 -25.76 -40.26 -2.12
N CYS A 398 -26.85 -39.52 -2.28
CA CYS A 398 -27.04 -38.58 -3.40
C CYS A 398 -27.82 -37.33 -2.94
N PRO A 399 -27.70 -36.22 -3.61
CA PRO A 399 -28.59 -35.08 -3.42
C PRO A 399 -30.04 -35.47 -3.59
N ALA A 400 -30.94 -34.94 -2.76
CA ALA A 400 -32.36 -35.30 -2.78
C ALA A 400 -33.02 -35.13 -4.15
N ALA A 401 -32.58 -34.18 -4.95
CA ALA A 401 -33.07 -33.90 -6.29
C ALA A 401 -32.83 -35.05 -7.29
N GLN A 402 -31.87 -35.94 -7.01
CA GLN A 402 -31.56 -37.11 -7.84
C GLN A 402 -32.44 -38.33 -7.49
N PHE A 403 -33.24 -38.28 -6.43
CA PHE A 403 -34.13 -39.33 -6.02
C PHE A 403 -35.57 -39.02 -6.41
N GLN A 404 -36.14 -39.81 -7.31
CA GLN A 404 -37.54 -39.67 -7.75
C GLN A 404 -38.48 -40.40 -6.81
N THR A 405 -39.35 -39.71 -6.12
CA THR A 405 -40.38 -40.24 -5.25
C THR A 405 -41.60 -39.33 -5.20
N ASP A 406 -42.79 -39.94 -5.14
CA ASP A 406 -44.07 -39.23 -4.96
C ASP A 406 -44.27 -38.76 -3.51
N ASN A 407 -43.54 -39.33 -2.56
CA ASN A 407 -43.68 -39.05 -1.13
C ASN A 407 -42.35 -38.83 -0.41
N PRO A 408 -41.65 -37.71 -0.63
CA PRO A 408 -40.36 -37.41 0.03
C PRO A 408 -40.46 -37.34 1.54
N GLU A 409 -41.60 -36.90 2.08
CA GLU A 409 -41.81 -36.79 3.54
C GLU A 409 -41.83 -38.14 4.26
N TYR A 410 -42.14 -39.23 3.58
CA TYR A 410 -42.02 -40.58 4.12
C TYR A 410 -40.59 -40.95 4.50
N TYR A 411 -39.60 -40.46 3.73
CA TYR A 411 -38.18 -40.75 3.95
C TYR A 411 -37.52 -39.69 4.85
N ARG A 412 -38.16 -38.55 5.09
CA ARG A 412 -37.59 -37.43 5.81
C ARG A 412 -37.40 -37.71 7.31
N THR A 413 -36.19 -37.50 7.80
CA THR A 413 -35.91 -37.54 9.24
C THR A 413 -35.82 -36.15 9.82
N ARG A 414 -36.35 -36.01 11.05
CA ARG A 414 -36.27 -34.76 11.82
C ARG A 414 -35.26 -34.82 12.97
N LYS A 415 -34.64 -36.00 13.16
CA LYS A 415 -33.61 -36.20 14.20
C LYS A 415 -32.63 -37.31 13.79
N ILE A 416 -31.43 -37.21 14.30
CA ILE A 416 -30.37 -38.21 14.17
C ILE A 416 -29.97 -38.72 15.55
N PRO A 417 -29.56 -40.00 15.70
CA PRO A 417 -29.55 -41.04 14.66
C PRO A 417 -30.96 -41.56 14.34
N THR A 418 -31.16 -42.02 13.10
CA THR A 418 -32.42 -42.58 12.62
C THR A 418 -32.27 -44.09 12.29
N THR A 419 -33.38 -44.79 12.17
CA THR A 419 -33.40 -46.17 11.69
C THR A 419 -33.66 -46.30 10.18
N GLY A 420 -34.12 -45.21 9.55
CA GLY A 420 -34.54 -45.16 8.15
C GLY A 420 -35.83 -45.91 7.85
N HIS A 421 -36.36 -45.67 6.68
CA HIS A 421 -37.61 -46.31 6.17
C HIS A 421 -37.28 -47.26 5.04
N PHE A 422 -38.06 -48.33 4.88
CA PHE A 422 -37.94 -49.23 3.73
C PHE A 422 -38.27 -48.47 2.43
N ILE A 423 -37.50 -48.71 1.36
CA ILE A 423 -37.77 -48.14 0.06
C ILE A 423 -39.04 -48.77 -0.49
N GLN A 424 -40.00 -47.95 -0.90
CA GLN A 424 -41.24 -48.39 -1.48
C GLN A 424 -40.97 -49.01 -2.85
N GLU A 425 -41.72 -50.06 -3.24
CA GLU A 425 -41.50 -50.76 -4.51
C GLU A 425 -41.58 -49.84 -5.74
N LYS A 426 -42.44 -48.81 -5.68
CA LYS A 426 -42.56 -47.79 -6.72
C LYS A 426 -41.26 -47.00 -6.91
N ASP A 427 -40.58 -46.69 -5.80
CA ASP A 427 -39.39 -45.89 -5.80
C ASP A 427 -38.13 -46.69 -6.17
N LYS A 428 -38.19 -48.04 -6.05
CA LYS A 428 -37.10 -48.92 -6.49
C LYS A 428 -36.94 -48.92 -8.01
N THR A 429 -38.05 -48.95 -8.74
CA THR A 429 -38.05 -49.02 -10.22
C THR A 429 -37.74 -47.70 -10.89
N SER A 430 -38.00 -46.58 -10.21
CA SER A 430 -37.82 -45.21 -10.76
C SER A 430 -36.41 -44.67 -10.56
N ASN A 431 -35.56 -45.31 -9.74
CA ASN A 431 -34.27 -44.79 -9.30
C ASN A 431 -33.09 -45.67 -9.72
N ASP A 432 -33.14 -46.21 -10.94
CA ASP A 432 -31.94 -46.71 -11.61
C ASP A 432 -31.09 -45.48 -11.98
N VAL A 433 -30.23 -45.04 -11.04
CA VAL A 433 -29.51 -43.79 -11.13
C VAL A 433 -28.28 -43.97 -12.02
N PRO A 434 -28.27 -43.39 -13.23
CA PRO A 434 -27.07 -43.36 -14.05
C PRO A 434 -26.09 -42.38 -13.45
N GLY A 435 -24.84 -42.77 -13.25
CA GLY A 435 -23.74 -41.86 -12.98
C GLY A 435 -23.34 -41.70 -11.54
N GLN A 436 -23.22 -42.79 -10.79
CA GLN A 436 -22.51 -42.75 -9.51
C GLN A 436 -21.03 -43.00 -9.69
N ILE A 437 -20.27 -42.19 -8.94
CA ILE A 437 -18.87 -42.46 -8.64
C ILE A 437 -18.84 -43.79 -7.87
N GLU A 438 -18.42 -44.90 -8.49
CA GLU A 438 -17.95 -46.08 -7.77
C GLU A 438 -16.60 -45.70 -7.15
N LEU A 439 -16.58 -45.47 -5.85
CA LEU A 439 -15.39 -45.17 -5.06
C LEU A 439 -14.51 -46.40 -4.87
#